data_26d0fe2594b7b0c497991fd8e64aede4
#
_entry.id   26d0fe2594b7b0c497991fd8e64aede4
#
_cell.length_a   1.000
_cell.length_b   1.000
_cell.length_c   1.000
_cell.angle_alpha   90.00
_cell.angle_beta   90.00
_cell.angle_gamma   90.00
#
_symmetry.space_group_name_H-M   'P 1'
#
loop_
_entity.id
_entity.type
_entity.pdbx_description
1 polymer ?
#
loop_
_entity_poly.entity_id
_entity_poly.type
_entity_poly.pdbx_seq_one_letter_code
_entity_poly.pdbx_strand_id
1 'polypeptide(L)'
;DLATMIRQYVKNQHGLRTINGAQLAIDAILNLYRDYHNLSISNSYEWYDELEKAQNIKDAQIKKLELKRLRSLIFKENIKIVSESGYSNTKGEWISLNTEKIFSELYQSELPPVNLNQRYETKISVTNEDSIDIGIKLKEQGFNPIVLDMASEDGPGGGVIGGCYGQEESLFRRTDLYFHTFKFT
;
A
#
# COMPACT_ATOMS: atom_id res chain seq x y z
N ASP A 1 8.57 16.24 10.89
CA ASP A 1 7.94 14.92 10.96
C ASP A 1 8.52 14.02 9.87
N LEU A 2 8.46 12.72 10.02
CA LEU A 2 9.08 11.73 9.12
C LEU A 2 8.55 11.86 7.68
N ALA A 3 7.26 12.12 7.49
CA ALA A 3 6.68 12.30 6.16
C ALA A 3 7.27 13.52 5.44
N THR A 4 7.55 14.59 6.17
CA THR A 4 8.23 15.79 5.64
C THR A 4 9.68 15.47 5.27
N MET A 5 10.38 14.71 6.10
CA MET A 5 11.77 14.30 5.82
C MET A 5 11.85 13.40 4.58
N ILE A 6 10.96 12.42 4.45
CA ILE A 6 10.89 11.53 3.27
C ILE A 6 10.57 12.34 2.01
N ARG A 7 9.56 13.23 2.05
CA ARG A 7 9.21 14.11 0.92
C ARG A 7 10.37 15.01 0.51
N GLN A 8 11.12 15.56 1.49
CA GLN A 8 12.27 16.41 1.23
C GLN A 8 13.44 15.62 0.64
N TYR A 9 13.68 14.41 1.13
CA TYR A 9 14.69 13.52 0.60
C TYR A 9 14.36 13.09 -0.84
N VAL A 10 13.12 12.67 -1.10
CA VAL A 10 12.65 12.30 -2.44
C VAL A 10 12.71 13.48 -3.41
N LYS A 11 12.32 14.70 -2.99
CA LYS A 11 12.44 15.92 -3.81
C LYS A 11 13.88 16.30 -4.16
N ASN A 12 14.82 16.02 -3.27
CA ASN A 12 16.23 16.34 -3.47
C ASN A 12 16.96 15.35 -4.39
N GLN A 13 16.33 14.21 -4.68
CA GLN A 13 16.84 13.21 -5.62
C GLN A 13 16.35 13.55 -7.04
N HIS A 14 17.02 14.50 -7.70
CA HIS A 14 16.76 14.83 -9.10
C HIS A 14 16.93 13.60 -9.99
N GLY A 15 15.86 13.05 -10.54
CA GLY A 15 15.92 11.95 -11.51
C GLY A 15 15.02 10.75 -11.24
N LEU A 16 14.02 10.85 -10.37
CA LEU A 16 13.08 9.78 -10.03
C LEU A 16 12.23 9.21 -11.21
N ARG A 17 12.44 9.71 -12.43
CA ARG A 17 11.70 9.26 -13.64
C ARG A 17 12.26 7.99 -14.27
N THR A 18 13.16 7.28 -13.62
CA THR A 18 13.77 6.05 -14.09
C THR A 18 13.58 4.92 -13.09
N ILE A 19 13.72 3.66 -13.54
CA ILE A 19 13.70 2.47 -12.65
C ILE A 19 14.71 2.63 -11.50
N ASN A 20 15.87 3.22 -11.77
CA ASN A 20 16.88 3.53 -10.75
C ASN A 20 16.38 4.58 -9.74
N GLY A 21 15.55 5.53 -10.18
CA GLY A 21 14.96 6.54 -9.29
C GLY A 21 13.95 5.94 -8.31
N ALA A 22 13.14 4.98 -8.75
CA ALA A 22 12.21 4.27 -7.87
C ALA A 22 12.96 3.43 -6.82
N GLN A 23 14.03 2.74 -7.22
CA GLN A 23 14.88 1.99 -6.29
C GLN A 23 15.56 2.92 -5.28
N LEU A 24 16.08 4.06 -5.71
CA LEU A 24 16.65 5.07 -4.80
C LEU A 24 15.63 5.62 -3.80
N ALA A 25 14.37 5.80 -4.21
CA ALA A 25 13.32 6.22 -3.30
C ALA A 25 13.00 5.13 -2.27
N ILE A 26 12.93 3.88 -2.69
CA ILE A 26 12.76 2.72 -1.80
C ILE A 26 13.93 2.65 -0.81
N ASP A 27 15.17 2.73 -1.29
CA ASP A 27 16.36 2.67 -0.45
C ASP A 27 16.41 3.85 0.55
N ALA A 28 15.95 5.03 0.13
CA ALA A 28 15.80 6.18 1.01
C ALA A 28 14.78 5.96 2.11
N ILE A 29 13.61 5.41 1.76
CA ILE A 29 12.56 5.06 2.71
C ILE A 29 13.08 3.99 3.69
N LEU A 30 13.77 2.97 3.18
CA LEU A 30 14.36 1.91 4.00
C LEU A 30 15.48 2.42 4.91
N ASN A 31 16.33 3.36 4.45
CA ASN A 31 17.35 3.97 5.26
C ASN A 31 16.75 4.86 6.36
N LEU A 32 15.75 5.67 6.04
CA LEU A 32 14.99 6.42 7.04
C LEU A 32 14.27 5.50 8.03
N TYR A 33 13.82 4.34 7.57
CA TYR A 33 13.27 3.31 8.43
C TYR A 33 14.33 2.75 9.39
N ARG A 34 15.54 2.48 8.91
CA ARG A 34 16.66 1.96 9.70
C ARG A 34 17.07 2.91 10.81
N ASP A 35 17.08 4.23 10.54
CA ASP A 35 17.41 5.27 11.52
C ASP A 35 16.30 5.48 12.59
N TYR A 36 15.08 5.03 12.30
CA TYR A 36 13.91 5.10 13.20
C TYR A 36 13.66 3.81 14.01
N HIS A 37 14.61 2.90 14.04
CA HIS A 37 14.48 1.53 14.55
C HIS A 37 14.32 1.33 16.05
N ASN A 38 14.15 2.36 16.84
CA ASN A 38 13.80 2.21 18.26
C ASN A 38 12.29 1.95 18.50
N LEU A 39 11.52 1.76 17.43
CA LEU A 39 10.08 1.44 17.49
C LEU A 39 9.82 0.16 16.68
N SER A 40 10.43 -0.95 17.06
CA SER A 40 10.10 -2.23 16.46
C SER A 40 8.88 -2.83 17.13
N ILE A 41 7.74 -2.74 16.45
CA ILE A 41 6.63 -3.65 16.71
C ILE A 41 6.98 -4.94 15.96
N SER A 42 7.17 -6.02 16.69
CA SER A 42 7.82 -7.21 16.17
C SER A 42 6.86 -8.22 15.55
N ASN A 43 5.54 -8.00 15.63
CA ASN A 43 4.57 -8.91 15.04
C ASN A 43 3.22 -8.24 14.67
N SER A 44 2.54 -8.78 13.67
CA SER A 44 1.31 -8.23 13.09
C SER A 44 0.10 -8.18 14.04
N TYR A 45 0.08 -8.97 15.12
CA TYR A 45 -1.00 -8.93 16.12
C TYR A 45 -0.93 -7.68 16.98
N GLU A 46 0.25 -7.17 17.25
CA GLU A 46 0.43 -5.95 18.04
C GLU A 46 -0.20 -4.74 17.35
N TRP A 47 -0.29 -4.74 16.01
CA TRP A 47 -0.95 -3.67 15.25
C TRP A 47 -2.45 -3.58 15.50
N TYR A 48 -3.13 -4.72 15.63
CA TYR A 48 -4.57 -4.74 15.94
C TYR A 48 -4.83 -4.18 17.33
N ASP A 49 -4.07 -4.62 18.32
CA ASP A 49 -4.18 -4.16 19.70
C ASP A 49 -3.90 -2.65 19.82
N GLU A 50 -2.85 -2.18 19.13
CA GLU A 50 -2.51 -0.76 19.13
C GLU A 50 -3.56 0.10 18.40
N LEU A 51 -4.10 -0.38 17.29
CA LEU A 51 -5.19 0.30 16.58
C LEU A 51 -6.46 0.36 17.44
N GLU A 52 -6.81 -0.72 18.13
CA GLU A 52 -7.95 -0.75 19.03
C GLU A 52 -7.76 0.20 20.22
N LYS A 53 -6.59 0.21 20.84
CA LYS A 53 -6.24 1.18 21.89
C LYS A 53 -6.37 2.61 21.38
N ALA A 54 -5.85 2.90 20.20
CA ALA A 54 -5.92 4.22 19.59
C ALA A 54 -7.37 4.63 19.28
N GLN A 55 -8.22 3.70 18.85
CA GLN A 55 -9.63 3.96 18.60
C GLN A 55 -10.42 4.30 19.87
N ASN A 56 -9.98 3.81 21.02
CA ASN A 56 -10.59 4.06 22.31
C ASN A 56 -10.13 5.36 23.01
N ILE A 57 -9.18 6.10 22.43
CA ILE A 57 -8.75 7.41 22.94
C ILE A 57 -9.92 8.39 22.89
N LYS A 58 -10.24 9.00 24.04
CA LYS A 58 -11.38 9.93 24.18
C LYS A 58 -11.13 11.28 23.52
N ASP A 59 -9.90 11.79 23.62
CA ASP A 59 -9.52 13.04 22.98
C ASP A 59 -9.41 12.86 21.46
N ALA A 60 -10.24 13.57 20.71
CA ALA A 60 -10.33 13.42 19.27
C ALA A 60 -9.05 13.83 18.52
N GLN A 61 -8.31 14.81 19.06
CA GLN A 61 -7.06 15.27 18.46
C GLN A 61 -5.94 14.25 18.68
N ILE A 62 -5.79 13.77 19.90
CA ILE A 62 -4.81 12.74 20.27
C ILE A 62 -5.12 11.44 19.51
N LYS A 63 -6.38 11.02 19.47
CA LYS A 63 -6.85 9.88 18.67
C LYS A 63 -6.43 9.98 17.20
N LYS A 64 -6.70 11.14 16.58
CA LYS A 64 -6.35 11.39 15.17
C LYS A 64 -4.85 11.28 14.92
N LEU A 65 -4.04 11.86 15.80
CA LEU A 65 -2.58 11.83 15.69
C LEU A 65 -2.04 10.40 15.86
N GLU A 66 -2.55 9.66 16.84
CA GLU A 66 -2.12 8.29 17.11
C GLU A 66 -2.49 7.33 15.98
N LEU A 67 -3.73 7.42 15.47
CA LEU A 67 -4.14 6.63 14.31
C LEU A 67 -3.30 6.95 13.06
N LYS A 68 -2.92 8.21 12.84
CA LYS A 68 -2.01 8.57 11.75
C LYS A 68 -0.62 7.95 11.95
N ARG A 69 -0.09 8.03 13.16
CA ARG A 69 1.21 7.44 13.51
C ARG A 69 1.22 5.94 13.22
N LEU A 70 0.22 5.21 13.71
CA LEU A 70 0.11 3.76 13.52
C LEU A 70 -0.01 3.38 12.05
N ARG A 71 -0.87 4.06 11.28
CA ARG A 71 -1.01 3.81 9.83
C ARG A 71 0.29 4.04 9.07
N SER A 72 1.06 5.07 9.43
CA SER A 72 2.39 5.32 8.85
C SER A 72 3.36 4.18 9.17
N LEU A 73 3.32 3.63 10.39
CA LEU A 73 4.16 2.52 10.79
C LEU A 73 3.78 1.21 10.06
N ILE A 74 2.49 0.92 9.94
CA ILE A 74 1.98 -0.23 9.17
C ILE A 74 2.46 -0.16 7.72
N PHE A 75 2.41 1.01 7.09
CA PHE A 75 2.91 1.17 5.73
C PHE A 75 4.42 0.91 5.63
N LYS A 76 5.22 1.36 6.59
CA LYS A 76 6.66 1.08 6.63
C LYS A 76 6.95 -0.41 6.80
N GLU A 77 6.19 -1.08 7.65
CA GLU A 77 6.30 -2.53 7.82
C GLU A 77 5.97 -3.26 6.51
N ASN A 78 4.92 -2.83 5.80
CA ASN A 78 4.59 -3.38 4.49
C ASN A 78 5.74 -3.21 3.48
N ILE A 79 6.37 -2.02 3.42
CA ILE A 79 7.54 -1.80 2.56
C ILE A 79 8.67 -2.78 2.91
N LYS A 80 8.94 -2.99 4.19
CA LYS A 80 9.95 -3.94 4.65
C LYS A 80 9.62 -5.37 4.19
N ILE A 81 8.39 -5.82 4.45
CA ILE A 81 7.90 -7.16 4.05
C ILE A 81 8.11 -7.40 2.55
N VAL A 82 7.73 -6.45 1.71
CA VAL A 82 7.87 -6.58 0.26
C VAL A 82 9.35 -6.57 -0.16
N SER A 83 10.17 -5.70 0.45
CA SER A 83 11.61 -5.62 0.14
C SER A 83 12.38 -6.88 0.55
N GLU A 84 11.95 -7.56 1.61
CA GLU A 84 12.51 -8.82 2.08
C GLU A 84 11.90 -10.03 1.34
N SER A 85 10.93 -9.79 0.44
CA SER A 85 10.18 -10.82 -0.31
C SER A 85 9.50 -11.84 0.61
N GLY A 86 9.09 -11.41 1.80
CA GLY A 86 8.41 -12.28 2.73
C GLY A 86 8.35 -11.76 4.16
N TYR A 87 7.71 -12.53 5.02
CA TYR A 87 7.56 -12.24 6.44
C TYR A 87 7.39 -13.52 7.26
N SER A 88 7.66 -13.43 8.55
CA SER A 88 7.32 -14.51 9.49
C SER A 88 5.89 -14.34 9.99
N ASN A 89 5.08 -15.39 9.86
CA ASN A 89 3.73 -15.39 10.42
C ASN A 89 3.79 -15.57 11.96
N THR A 90 2.63 -15.55 12.60
CA THR A 90 2.50 -15.65 14.06
C THR A 90 2.96 -17.00 14.66
N LYS A 91 3.14 -18.00 13.80
CA LYS A 91 3.71 -19.32 14.20
C LYS A 91 5.23 -19.37 14.01
N GLY A 92 5.84 -18.27 13.53
CA GLY A 92 7.26 -18.21 13.20
C GLY A 92 7.61 -18.83 11.85
N GLU A 93 6.62 -19.21 11.04
CA GLU A 93 6.85 -19.78 9.71
C GLU A 93 7.10 -18.64 8.71
N TRP A 94 8.10 -18.81 7.86
CA TRP A 94 8.40 -17.85 6.81
C TRP A 94 7.41 -17.98 5.65
N ILE A 95 6.72 -16.89 5.33
CA ILE A 95 5.82 -16.77 4.19
C ILE A 95 6.53 -15.97 3.09
N SER A 96 6.89 -16.65 2.01
CA SER A 96 7.48 -16.01 0.84
C SER A 96 6.44 -15.28 0.00
N LEU A 97 6.74 -14.06 -0.41
CA LEU A 97 5.98 -13.30 -1.40
C LEU A 97 6.58 -13.55 -2.79
N ASN A 98 5.73 -13.94 -3.73
CA ASN A 98 6.14 -14.11 -5.13
C ASN A 98 5.90 -12.79 -5.89
N THR A 99 6.88 -11.89 -5.82
CA THR A 99 6.82 -10.58 -6.47
C THR A 99 7.24 -10.60 -7.95
N GLU A 100 7.81 -11.71 -8.43
CA GLU A 100 8.34 -11.82 -9.81
C GLU A 100 7.25 -11.91 -10.89
N LYS A 101 6.04 -12.35 -10.54
CA LYS A 101 4.92 -12.55 -11.48
C LYS A 101 4.07 -11.29 -11.70
N ILE A 102 4.41 -10.18 -11.06
CA ILE A 102 3.61 -8.98 -11.07
C ILE A 102 4.18 -8.05 -12.13
N PHE A 103 3.37 -7.68 -13.10
CA PHE A 103 3.72 -6.67 -14.07
C PHE A 103 2.81 -5.44 -13.92
N SER A 104 3.32 -4.30 -14.33
CA SER A 104 2.58 -3.04 -14.36
C SER A 104 2.66 -2.45 -15.75
N GLU A 105 1.54 -1.96 -16.26
CA GLU A 105 1.43 -1.38 -17.58
C GLU A 105 0.80 0.01 -17.47
N LEU A 106 1.40 0.98 -18.15
CA LEU A 106 0.92 2.36 -18.19
C LEU A 106 0.27 2.65 -19.55
N TYR A 107 -1.00 2.98 -19.55
CA TYR A 107 -1.72 3.44 -20.72
C TYR A 107 -1.76 4.96 -20.74
N GLN A 108 -0.99 5.56 -21.66
CA GLN A 108 -0.89 7.03 -21.81
C GLN A 108 -1.84 7.59 -22.89
N SER A 109 -2.54 6.73 -23.59
CA SER A 109 -3.48 7.08 -24.66
C SER A 109 -4.77 6.28 -24.51
N GLU A 110 -5.74 6.56 -25.38
CA GLU A 110 -6.96 5.75 -25.44
C GLU A 110 -6.63 4.26 -25.55
N LEU A 111 -7.31 3.46 -24.77
CA LEU A 111 -7.19 2.01 -24.86
C LEU A 111 -7.60 1.53 -26.28
N PRO A 112 -6.91 0.53 -26.84
CA PRO A 112 -7.31 -0.01 -28.12
C PRO A 112 -8.75 -0.49 -28.08
N PRO A 113 -9.52 -0.36 -29.17
CA PRO A 113 -10.90 -0.79 -29.20
C PRO A 113 -10.99 -2.29 -28.88
N VAL A 114 -11.82 -2.61 -27.88
CA VAL A 114 -12.07 -4.00 -27.51
C VAL A 114 -13.05 -4.60 -28.50
N ASN A 115 -12.63 -5.64 -29.22
CA ASN A 115 -13.52 -6.38 -30.10
C ASN A 115 -14.40 -7.33 -29.26
N LEU A 116 -15.57 -6.85 -28.88
CA LEU A 116 -16.53 -7.60 -28.07
C LEU A 116 -17.30 -8.59 -28.97
N ASN A 117 -16.68 -9.69 -29.32
CA ASN A 117 -17.33 -10.79 -30.04
C ASN A 117 -18.28 -11.62 -29.15
N GLN A 118 -18.21 -11.41 -27.85
CA GLN A 118 -19.07 -12.09 -26.88
C GLN A 118 -19.91 -11.07 -26.11
N ARG A 119 -21.19 -11.35 -26.01
CA ARG A 119 -22.09 -10.58 -25.12
C ARG A 119 -22.20 -11.33 -23.80
N TYR A 120 -21.87 -10.63 -22.73
CA TYR A 120 -22.04 -11.14 -21.37
C TYR A 120 -23.26 -10.51 -20.74
N GLU A 121 -24.00 -11.28 -19.94
CA GLU A 121 -25.03 -10.74 -19.07
C GLU A 121 -24.34 -10.08 -17.86
N THR A 122 -24.37 -8.76 -17.81
CA THR A 122 -23.77 -8.01 -16.70
C THR A 122 -24.69 -8.09 -15.48
N LYS A 123 -24.15 -8.60 -14.36
CA LYS A 123 -24.80 -8.58 -13.06
C LYS A 123 -24.19 -7.48 -12.19
N ILE A 124 -25.03 -6.64 -11.62
CA ILE A 124 -24.62 -5.57 -10.73
C ILE A 124 -25.08 -5.89 -9.32
N SER A 125 -24.17 -5.83 -8.36
CA SER A 125 -24.49 -5.98 -6.94
C SER A 125 -23.75 -4.91 -6.13
N VAL A 126 -24.35 -4.51 -5.00
CA VAL A 126 -23.75 -3.54 -4.07
C VAL A 126 -23.66 -4.21 -2.71
N THR A 127 -22.46 -4.15 -2.11
CA THR A 127 -22.20 -4.66 -0.77
C THR A 127 -21.52 -3.57 0.06
N ASN A 128 -21.68 -3.64 1.37
CA ASN A 128 -20.98 -2.75 2.30
C ASN A 128 -19.76 -3.47 2.88
N GLU A 129 -18.82 -3.80 2.00
CA GLU A 129 -17.60 -4.52 2.36
C GLU A 129 -16.37 -3.81 1.82
N ASP A 130 -15.19 -4.14 2.37
CA ASP A 130 -13.91 -3.63 1.89
C ASP A 130 -13.59 -4.17 0.48
N SER A 131 -13.01 -3.33 -0.38
CA SER A 131 -12.76 -3.67 -1.78
C SER A 131 -11.75 -4.81 -1.97
N ILE A 132 -10.74 -4.91 -1.10
CA ILE A 132 -9.77 -6.02 -1.14
C ILE A 132 -10.46 -7.31 -0.68
N ASP A 133 -11.24 -7.25 0.39
CA ASP A 133 -11.93 -8.43 0.94
C ASP A 133 -12.92 -9.01 -0.08
N ILE A 134 -13.65 -8.16 -0.79
CA ILE A 134 -14.51 -8.59 -1.91
C ILE A 134 -13.67 -9.18 -3.05
N GLY A 135 -12.57 -8.55 -3.41
CA GLY A 135 -11.65 -9.06 -4.41
C GLY A 135 -11.16 -10.48 -4.08
N ILE A 136 -10.77 -10.71 -2.83
CA ILE A 136 -10.34 -12.03 -2.35
C ILE A 136 -11.50 -13.04 -2.45
N LYS A 137 -12.69 -12.71 -1.94
CA LYS A 137 -13.86 -13.57 -2.00
C LYS A 137 -14.24 -13.96 -3.45
N LEU A 138 -14.20 -13.01 -4.37
CA LEU A 138 -14.45 -13.28 -5.78
C LEU A 138 -13.38 -14.19 -6.39
N LYS A 139 -12.13 -13.99 -6.03
CA LYS A 139 -11.03 -14.85 -6.45
C LYS A 139 -11.22 -16.30 -5.97
N GLU A 140 -11.60 -16.49 -4.72
CA GLU A 140 -11.90 -17.81 -4.13
C GLU A 140 -13.07 -18.51 -4.82
N GLN A 141 -14.03 -17.73 -5.36
CA GLN A 141 -15.15 -18.23 -6.16
C GLN A 141 -14.76 -18.56 -7.62
N GLY A 142 -13.50 -18.35 -8.00
CA GLY A 142 -13.00 -18.65 -9.34
C GLY A 142 -13.13 -17.50 -10.36
N PHE A 143 -13.53 -16.30 -9.92
CA PHE A 143 -13.51 -15.11 -10.76
C PHE A 143 -12.11 -14.54 -10.91
N ASN A 144 -11.93 -13.63 -11.87
CA ASN A 144 -10.72 -12.84 -12.04
C ASN A 144 -11.04 -11.36 -11.73
N PRO A 145 -11.08 -10.97 -10.46
CA PRO A 145 -11.51 -9.64 -10.06
C PRO A 145 -10.48 -8.57 -10.44
N ILE A 146 -11.00 -7.39 -10.77
CA ILE A 146 -10.22 -6.14 -10.89
C ILE A 146 -10.70 -5.23 -9.77
N VAL A 147 -9.77 -4.68 -9.00
CA VAL A 147 -10.05 -3.71 -7.94
C VAL A 147 -9.68 -2.33 -8.44
N LEU A 148 -10.66 -1.40 -8.40
CA LEU A 148 -10.40 0.00 -8.72
C LEU A 148 -9.60 0.64 -7.58
N ASP A 149 -8.51 1.33 -7.93
CA ASP A 149 -7.85 2.28 -7.04
C ASP A 149 -8.40 3.69 -7.30
N MET A 150 -8.92 4.33 -6.26
CA MET A 150 -9.36 5.72 -6.31
C MET A 150 -8.15 6.65 -6.12
N ALA A 151 -7.22 6.57 -7.06
CA ALA A 151 -5.90 7.13 -6.97
C ALA A 151 -5.87 8.67 -6.89
N SER A 152 -4.90 9.19 -6.16
CA SER A 152 -4.58 10.61 -6.14
C SER A 152 -3.94 11.05 -7.45
N GLU A 153 -4.34 12.21 -7.97
CA GLU A 153 -3.70 12.83 -9.15
C GLU A 153 -2.29 13.36 -8.87
N ASP A 154 -2.00 13.64 -7.59
CA ASP A 154 -0.71 14.24 -7.17
C ASP A 154 0.43 13.22 -7.07
N GLY A 155 0.12 11.95 -7.07
CA GLY A 155 1.11 10.87 -7.00
C GLY A 155 0.61 9.60 -6.32
N PRO A 156 1.25 8.47 -6.59
CA PRO A 156 0.85 7.16 -6.09
C PRO A 156 0.83 7.09 -4.57
N GLY A 157 -0.24 6.52 -4.03
CA GLY A 157 -0.41 6.29 -2.60
C GLY A 157 -0.87 7.50 -1.80
N GLY A 158 -1.13 8.62 -2.45
CA GLY A 158 -1.67 9.82 -1.80
C GLY A 158 -0.90 10.22 -0.54
N GLY A 159 -1.59 10.24 0.59
CA GLY A 159 -1.02 10.58 1.90
C GLY A 159 -0.55 9.40 2.75
N VAL A 160 -0.32 8.21 2.17
CA VAL A 160 -0.02 6.97 2.91
C VAL A 160 1.19 7.09 3.85
N ILE A 161 2.27 7.75 3.42
CA ILE A 161 3.47 7.98 4.23
C ILE A 161 3.14 8.76 5.51
N GLY A 162 2.24 9.73 5.41
CA GLY A 162 1.77 10.53 6.56
C GLY A 162 0.66 9.87 7.36
N GLY A 163 0.31 8.62 7.08
CA GLY A 163 -0.75 7.90 7.79
C GLY A 163 -2.16 8.41 7.50
N CYS A 164 -2.38 9.05 6.33
CA CYS A 164 -3.71 9.45 5.90
C CYS A 164 -4.63 8.24 5.73
N TYR A 165 -5.93 8.52 5.81
CA TYR A 165 -6.97 7.52 5.66
C TYR A 165 -7.69 7.75 4.34
N GLY A 166 -7.75 6.70 3.53
CA GLY A 166 -8.42 6.69 2.24
C GLY A 166 -8.37 5.28 1.65
N GLN A 167 -9.09 5.07 0.56
CA GLN A 167 -9.13 3.77 -0.11
C GLN A 167 -7.75 3.45 -0.73
N GLU A 168 -7.15 4.39 -1.46
CA GLU A 168 -5.82 4.26 -2.02
C GLU A 168 -4.76 3.97 -0.94
N GLU A 169 -4.74 4.77 0.15
CA GLU A 169 -3.80 4.55 1.25
C GLU A 169 -4.00 3.19 1.93
N SER A 170 -5.23 2.68 1.97
CA SER A 170 -5.53 1.34 2.47
C SER A 170 -4.96 0.26 1.57
N LEU A 171 -5.10 0.39 0.24
CA LEU A 171 -4.49 -0.52 -0.73
C LEU A 171 -2.97 -0.55 -0.56
N PHE A 172 -2.33 0.60 -0.47
CA PHE A 172 -0.88 0.72 -0.32
C PHE A 172 -0.35 0.16 1.01
N ARG A 173 -1.15 0.19 2.08
CA ARG A 173 -0.76 -0.43 3.36
C ARG A 173 -0.90 -1.95 3.39
N ARG A 174 -1.73 -2.52 2.52
CA ARG A 174 -2.15 -3.93 2.58
C ARG A 174 -1.65 -4.78 1.43
N THR A 175 -1.02 -4.16 0.42
CA THR A 175 -0.54 -4.83 -0.79
C THR A 175 0.85 -4.32 -1.17
N ASP A 176 1.45 -4.90 -2.17
CA ASP A 176 2.70 -4.48 -2.79
C ASP A 176 2.53 -3.40 -3.88
N LEU A 177 1.33 -2.81 -3.99
CA LEU A 177 0.96 -1.84 -5.02
C LEU A 177 1.95 -0.67 -5.13
N TYR A 178 2.52 -0.21 -4.01
CA TYR A 178 3.53 0.84 -3.97
C TYR A 178 4.69 0.58 -4.93
N PHE A 179 5.22 -0.65 -4.95
CA PHE A 179 6.36 -1.02 -5.77
C PHE A 179 6.04 -1.09 -7.26
N HIS A 180 4.76 -1.23 -7.61
CA HIS A 180 4.28 -1.34 -8.99
C HIS A 180 3.93 0.01 -9.60
N THR A 181 3.40 0.93 -8.80
CA THR A 181 2.98 2.25 -9.27
C THR A 181 4.13 3.23 -9.41
N PHE A 182 5.13 3.17 -8.54
CA PHE A 182 6.30 4.06 -8.59
C PHE A 182 7.20 3.90 -9.82
N LYS A 183 7.00 2.88 -10.62
CA LYS A 183 7.72 2.71 -11.91
C LYS A 183 7.36 3.77 -12.95
N PHE A 184 6.23 4.45 -12.76
CA PHE A 184 5.62 5.35 -13.74
C PHE A 184 5.62 6.82 -13.32
N THR A 185 6.17 7.14 -12.16
CA THR A 185 6.33 8.52 -11.63
C THR A 185 7.77 9.08 -11.81
#